data_0c2bf6678f57e66f3694b3b2f1a98080
#
_entry.id   0c2bf6678f57e66f3694b3b2f1a98080
#
_cell.length_a   1.000
_cell.length_b   1.000
_cell.length_c   1.000
_cell.angle_alpha   90.00
_cell.angle_beta   90.00
_cell.angle_gamma   90.00
#
_symmetry.space_group_name_H-M   'P 1'
#
loop_
_entity.id
_entity.type
_entity.pdbx_description
1 polymer ?
#
loop_
_entity_poly.entity_id
_entity_poly.type
_entity_poly.pdbx_seq_one_letter_code
_entity_poly.pdbx_strand_id
1 'polypeptide(L)'
;VEINLLKKLKHKGLPSIVDIIDQQDNYLIVMDYIEGITLENILQEEGVQPQEKVVDWAIQLCDVLQYLHTRKPAIIYRDMKPSNIMLRSDGSVVLIDFGTAREFKERHVEDTTCLGTQGYAAPEQFGGMGQTDERTDIYSLGATMYRLVTGHNPSEPPYEMYPITHWNPRLSTGLEGIIAKCTSKDPKSRYQSVQEVRYALEHYRDLDLDSIRRYRRNLRILLAAGGLTVMLFGASGVSYAAADHMQKDEYAYNLEAGRRSPNKQDSIAFYQKAIQTDCAGEEAYDQLLTLFTQDGVLDEQEEKVLLQLSISVDKYLERYKMQNPDGYAGLCYRIGSSYWYYYEHEEKRQAGAVAWFESAKAGFAGNPEKEQEWKRASTYVEIGNFYQRIVPAQISGTDQGMYGEYWNNLRRLKEWNDEAPDRDLVTLRLYREIVTKTLEYAGYLQEDGVPPQEMEELLKEISQQTENMKTGAGQVLMEEIQELEQALKGAQQMLASCKWKGGVS
;
A
#
# COMPACT_ATOMS: atom_id res chain seq x y z
N VAL A 1 -20.99 -15.81 64.66
CA VAL A 1 -19.84 -14.89 64.43
C VAL A 1 -19.32 -14.43 65.78
N GLU A 2 -18.00 -14.44 65.96
CA GLU A 2 -17.45 -13.86 67.20
C GLU A 2 -17.83 -12.39 67.31
N ILE A 3 -18.38 -12.01 68.46
CA ILE A 3 -18.84 -10.64 68.75
C ILE A 3 -17.77 -9.60 68.43
N ASN A 4 -16.50 -9.91 68.74
CA ASN A 4 -15.35 -9.05 68.46
C ASN A 4 -15.04 -8.88 66.98
N LEU A 5 -15.46 -9.81 66.11
CA LEU A 5 -15.26 -9.69 64.68
C LEU A 5 -16.28 -8.73 64.05
N LEU A 6 -17.53 -8.81 64.50
CA LEU A 6 -18.59 -7.91 64.02
C LEU A 6 -18.28 -6.42 64.33
N LYS A 7 -17.73 -6.13 65.52
CA LYS A 7 -17.31 -4.75 65.92
C LYS A 7 -16.17 -4.20 65.00
N LYS A 8 -15.44 -5.04 64.30
CA LYS A 8 -14.32 -4.65 63.42
C LYS A 8 -14.74 -4.41 61.95
N LEU A 9 -15.99 -4.74 61.61
CA LEU A 9 -16.47 -4.54 60.26
C LEU A 9 -16.65 -3.04 59.95
N LYS A 10 -15.98 -2.57 58.88
CA LYS A 10 -16.09 -1.22 58.41
C LYS A 10 -16.24 -1.22 56.87
N HIS A 11 -17.44 -0.98 56.41
CA HIS A 11 -17.75 -0.88 54.99
C HIS A 11 -18.92 0.06 54.76
N LYS A 12 -18.90 0.86 53.68
CA LYS A 12 -19.95 1.85 53.36
C LYS A 12 -21.36 1.24 53.24
N GLY A 13 -21.47 -0.03 52.83
CA GLY A 13 -22.70 -0.77 52.69
C GLY A 13 -23.04 -1.62 53.92
N LEU A 14 -22.45 -1.37 55.08
CA LEU A 14 -22.75 -2.01 56.37
C LEU A 14 -22.93 -0.96 57.46
N PRO A 15 -23.86 -1.15 58.43
CA PRO A 15 -23.93 -0.32 59.62
C PRO A 15 -22.67 -0.50 60.50
N SER A 16 -22.20 0.56 61.13
CA SER A 16 -21.15 0.43 62.17
C SER A 16 -21.76 -0.13 63.45
N ILE A 17 -21.18 -1.20 63.96
CA ILE A 17 -21.60 -1.76 65.23
C ILE A 17 -20.91 -0.98 66.38
N VAL A 18 -21.72 -0.30 67.17
CA VAL A 18 -21.26 0.53 68.30
C VAL A 18 -20.96 -0.33 69.50
N ASP A 19 -21.92 -1.22 69.89
CA ASP A 19 -21.78 -2.14 71.00
C ASP A 19 -22.61 -3.40 70.84
N ILE A 20 -22.29 -4.42 71.59
CA ILE A 20 -23.07 -5.65 71.72
C ILE A 20 -23.22 -5.96 73.22
N ILE A 21 -24.47 -5.97 73.68
CA ILE A 21 -24.83 -6.17 75.05
C ILE A 21 -25.28 -7.64 75.25
N ASP A 22 -24.60 -8.36 76.08
CA ASP A 22 -24.95 -9.76 76.44
C ASP A 22 -26.06 -9.77 77.52
N GLN A 23 -27.20 -10.37 77.22
CA GLN A 23 -28.33 -10.52 78.10
C GLN A 23 -28.65 -12.00 78.23
N GLN A 24 -28.00 -12.71 79.15
CA GLN A 24 -28.18 -14.08 79.58
C GLN A 24 -28.51 -15.14 78.51
N ASP A 25 -29.44 -14.90 77.56
CA ASP A 25 -29.80 -15.79 76.45
C ASP A 25 -29.88 -15.10 75.10
N ASN A 26 -29.70 -13.78 75.04
CA ASN A 26 -29.79 -12.96 73.80
C ASN A 26 -28.70 -11.92 73.75
N TYR A 27 -28.24 -11.60 72.51
CA TYR A 27 -27.32 -10.50 72.24
C TYR A 27 -28.11 -9.33 71.64
N LEU A 28 -27.98 -8.15 72.27
CA LEU A 28 -28.50 -6.92 71.71
C LEU A 28 -27.37 -6.20 70.95
N ILE A 29 -27.52 -6.05 69.66
CA ILE A 29 -26.55 -5.36 68.79
C ILE A 29 -26.95 -3.91 68.72
N VAL A 30 -26.10 -3.01 69.20
CA VAL A 30 -26.24 -1.55 69.08
C VAL A 30 -25.44 -1.09 67.82
N MET A 31 -26.13 -0.53 66.86
CA MET A 31 -25.51 -0.11 65.58
C MET A 31 -25.96 1.30 65.18
N ASP A 32 -25.25 1.92 64.23
CA ASP A 32 -25.63 3.20 63.66
C ASP A 32 -27.07 3.12 63.10
N TYR A 33 -27.84 4.17 63.30
CA TYR A 33 -29.13 4.33 62.63
C TYR A 33 -28.90 4.62 61.14
N ILE A 34 -29.53 3.80 60.30
CA ILE A 34 -29.46 3.97 58.84
C ILE A 34 -30.70 4.70 58.42
N GLU A 35 -30.53 5.97 57.95
CA GLU A 35 -31.61 6.72 57.30
C GLU A 35 -31.88 6.17 55.91
N GLY A 36 -33.13 5.72 55.64
CA GLY A 36 -33.50 5.15 54.33
C GLY A 36 -34.76 4.28 54.45
N ILE A 37 -35.08 3.61 53.36
CA ILE A 37 -36.27 2.75 53.23
C ILE A 37 -35.82 1.36 52.84
N THR A 38 -36.41 0.30 53.35
CA THR A 38 -36.09 -1.07 52.95
C THR A 38 -36.54 -1.35 51.52
N LEU A 39 -35.80 -2.18 50.79
CA LEU A 39 -36.20 -2.57 49.41
C LEU A 39 -37.55 -3.31 49.41
N GLU A 40 -37.96 -3.96 50.49
CA GLU A 40 -39.28 -4.55 50.65
C GLU A 40 -40.38 -3.45 50.68
N ASN A 41 -40.19 -2.37 51.44
CA ASN A 41 -41.14 -1.26 51.48
C ASN A 41 -41.24 -0.56 50.14
N ILE A 42 -40.08 -0.34 49.45
CA ILE A 42 -40.08 0.22 48.10
C ILE A 42 -40.87 -0.69 47.14
N LEU A 43 -40.72 -1.97 47.24
CA LEU A 43 -41.45 -2.95 46.41
C LEU A 43 -42.97 -2.92 46.71
N GLN A 44 -43.37 -2.68 47.97
CA GLN A 44 -44.75 -2.58 48.36
C GLN A 44 -45.40 -1.24 47.93
N GLU A 45 -44.64 -0.15 47.96
CA GLU A 45 -45.15 1.19 47.62
C GLU A 45 -45.06 1.49 46.13
N GLU A 46 -43.98 1.15 45.47
CA GLU A 46 -43.68 1.47 44.07
C GLU A 46 -43.90 0.31 43.11
N GLY A 47 -44.02 -0.92 43.62
CA GLY A 47 -44.06 -2.13 42.80
C GLY A 47 -42.70 -2.60 42.27
N VAL A 48 -42.75 -3.35 41.16
CA VAL A 48 -41.54 -3.91 40.52
C VAL A 48 -40.55 -2.81 40.10
N GLN A 49 -39.29 -3.06 40.37
CA GLN A 49 -38.28 -2.06 40.12
C GLN A 49 -37.63 -2.23 38.71
N PRO A 50 -37.25 -1.12 38.05
CA PRO A 50 -36.49 -1.19 36.80
C PRO A 50 -35.25 -2.04 36.91
N GLN A 51 -35.00 -2.92 35.93
CA GLN A 51 -33.88 -3.82 35.94
C GLN A 51 -32.53 -3.11 36.13
N GLU A 52 -32.38 -1.90 35.57
CA GLU A 52 -31.17 -1.08 35.68
C GLU A 52 -30.89 -0.70 37.14
N LYS A 53 -31.92 -0.33 37.91
CA LYS A 53 -31.79 -0.04 39.35
C LYS A 53 -31.42 -1.30 40.13
N VAL A 54 -32.09 -2.41 39.81
CA VAL A 54 -31.84 -3.68 40.51
C VAL A 54 -30.43 -4.18 40.26
N VAL A 55 -29.92 -4.04 39.02
CA VAL A 55 -28.52 -4.36 38.65
C VAL A 55 -27.55 -3.49 39.43
N ASP A 56 -27.79 -2.16 39.50
CA ASP A 56 -26.93 -1.27 40.27
C ASP A 56 -26.88 -1.60 41.76
N TRP A 57 -28.02 -1.87 42.38
CA TRP A 57 -28.08 -2.32 43.79
C TRP A 57 -27.37 -3.65 43.96
N ALA A 58 -27.55 -4.59 43.06
CA ALA A 58 -26.88 -5.90 43.11
C ALA A 58 -25.36 -5.80 43.00
N ILE A 59 -24.84 -4.88 42.14
CA ILE A 59 -23.40 -4.61 42.06
C ILE A 59 -22.87 -4.07 43.40
N GLN A 60 -23.61 -3.13 44.04
CA GLN A 60 -23.24 -2.61 45.34
C GLN A 60 -23.26 -3.70 46.43
N LEU A 61 -24.27 -4.60 46.39
CA LEU A 61 -24.33 -5.76 47.30
C LEU A 61 -23.19 -6.74 47.06
N CYS A 62 -22.75 -6.94 45.81
CA CYS A 62 -21.56 -7.73 45.52
C CYS A 62 -20.32 -7.15 46.22
N ASP A 63 -20.15 -5.80 46.25
CA ASP A 63 -19.04 -5.16 46.96
C ASP A 63 -19.08 -5.49 48.49
N VAL A 64 -20.29 -5.43 49.09
CA VAL A 64 -20.48 -5.77 50.52
C VAL A 64 -20.14 -7.22 50.78
N LEU A 65 -20.71 -8.15 49.98
CA LEU A 65 -20.44 -9.58 50.12
C LEU A 65 -18.98 -9.91 49.94
N GLN A 66 -18.33 -9.34 48.94
CA GLN A 66 -16.90 -9.53 48.72
C GLN A 66 -16.07 -9.10 49.93
N TYR A 67 -16.44 -7.97 50.55
CA TYR A 67 -15.79 -7.51 51.76
C TYR A 67 -15.96 -8.52 52.91
N LEU A 68 -17.13 -9.10 53.07
CA LEU A 68 -17.39 -10.15 54.10
C LEU A 68 -16.64 -11.45 53.81
N HIS A 69 -16.73 -11.96 52.59
CA HIS A 69 -16.09 -13.21 52.16
C HIS A 69 -14.56 -13.15 52.22
N THR A 70 -13.95 -11.98 52.07
CA THR A 70 -12.50 -11.82 52.18
C THR A 70 -11.97 -11.64 53.58
N ARG A 71 -12.83 -11.67 54.63
CA ARG A 71 -12.39 -11.64 56.02
C ARG A 71 -11.71 -12.96 56.39
N LYS A 72 -10.94 -12.95 57.45
CA LYS A 72 -10.28 -14.13 58.01
C LYS A 72 -10.70 -14.32 59.45
N PRO A 73 -11.56 -15.28 59.77
CA PRO A 73 -12.25 -16.20 58.84
C PRO A 73 -13.31 -15.48 57.97
N ALA A 74 -13.66 -16.09 56.80
CA ALA A 74 -14.70 -15.57 55.91
C ALA A 74 -16.06 -15.53 56.62
N ILE A 75 -16.84 -14.50 56.37
CA ILE A 75 -18.15 -14.31 56.97
C ILE A 75 -19.20 -14.54 55.86
N ILE A 76 -20.10 -15.51 56.08
CA ILE A 76 -21.23 -15.79 55.20
C ILE A 76 -22.47 -15.14 55.81
N TYR A 77 -23.17 -14.32 55.04
CA TYR A 77 -24.27 -13.49 55.51
C TYR A 77 -25.57 -14.29 55.72
N ARG A 78 -25.98 -15.15 54.78
CA ARG A 78 -27.03 -16.19 54.83
C ARG A 78 -28.49 -15.73 54.84
N ASP A 79 -28.83 -14.48 55.03
CA ASP A 79 -30.22 -13.98 55.04
C ASP A 79 -30.41 -12.70 54.19
N MET A 80 -29.90 -12.74 52.97
CA MET A 80 -30.09 -11.63 52.03
C MET A 80 -31.52 -11.69 51.45
N LYS A 81 -32.29 -10.64 51.69
CA LYS A 81 -33.66 -10.43 51.20
C LYS A 81 -34.02 -8.96 51.19
N PRO A 82 -35.06 -8.51 50.45
CA PRO A 82 -35.41 -7.12 50.35
C PRO A 82 -35.62 -6.38 51.67
N SER A 83 -36.15 -7.06 52.70
CA SER A 83 -36.38 -6.42 54.01
C SER A 83 -35.10 -6.16 54.81
N ASN A 84 -33.99 -6.85 54.45
CA ASN A 84 -32.67 -6.68 55.09
C ASN A 84 -31.75 -5.75 54.33
N ILE A 85 -32.23 -5.06 53.31
CA ILE A 85 -31.49 -4.11 52.51
C ILE A 85 -32.15 -2.74 52.54
N MET A 86 -31.44 -1.74 53.03
CA MET A 86 -31.95 -0.35 53.08
C MET A 86 -31.38 0.44 51.90
N LEU A 87 -32.24 1.22 51.23
CA LEU A 87 -31.86 2.19 50.22
C LEU A 87 -31.82 3.58 50.87
N ARG A 88 -30.67 4.24 50.76
CA ARG A 88 -30.51 5.64 51.19
C ARG A 88 -30.96 6.61 50.13
N SER A 89 -31.14 7.85 50.51
CA SER A 89 -31.55 8.95 49.60
C SER A 89 -30.52 9.23 48.48
N ASP A 90 -29.25 8.88 48.66
CA ASP A 90 -28.16 8.98 47.70
C ASP A 90 -28.10 7.80 46.69
N GLY A 91 -29.03 6.84 46.78
CA GLY A 91 -29.07 5.65 45.93
C GLY A 91 -28.14 4.51 46.40
N SER A 92 -27.43 4.70 47.49
CA SER A 92 -26.58 3.62 48.03
C SER A 92 -27.41 2.62 48.84
N VAL A 93 -27.02 1.32 48.79
CA VAL A 93 -27.65 0.28 49.55
C VAL A 93 -26.82 -0.16 50.77
N VAL A 94 -27.49 -0.45 51.86
CA VAL A 94 -26.88 -0.90 53.08
C VAL A 94 -27.52 -2.21 53.51
N LEU A 95 -26.68 -3.24 53.75
CA LEU A 95 -27.10 -4.55 54.24
C LEU A 95 -27.18 -4.48 55.76
N ILE A 96 -28.39 -4.71 56.28
CA ILE A 96 -28.67 -4.67 57.72
C ILE A 96 -28.95 -6.08 58.21
N ASP A 97 -28.98 -6.32 59.52
CA ASP A 97 -29.28 -7.56 60.17
C ASP A 97 -28.28 -8.73 59.99
N PHE A 98 -27.40 -8.86 60.96
CA PHE A 98 -26.39 -9.90 61.03
C PHE A 98 -26.82 -11.12 61.88
N GLY A 99 -28.14 -11.27 62.22
CA GLY A 99 -28.59 -12.30 63.12
C GLY A 99 -28.32 -13.76 62.70
N THR A 100 -28.18 -13.97 61.41
CA THR A 100 -27.89 -15.25 60.81
C THR A 100 -26.47 -15.44 60.29
N ALA A 101 -25.65 -14.38 60.35
CA ALA A 101 -24.28 -14.40 59.81
C ALA A 101 -23.42 -15.44 60.58
N ARG A 102 -22.55 -16.16 59.85
CA ARG A 102 -21.68 -17.20 60.42
C ARG A 102 -20.28 -17.12 59.81
N GLU A 103 -19.28 -17.45 60.66
CA GLU A 103 -17.92 -17.68 60.20
C GLU A 103 -17.81 -19.01 59.45
N PHE A 104 -17.13 -19.02 58.33
CA PHE A 104 -16.81 -20.23 57.59
C PHE A 104 -15.74 -21.05 58.35
N LYS A 105 -16.03 -22.30 58.63
CA LYS A 105 -15.09 -23.24 59.28
C LYS A 105 -14.64 -24.28 58.28
N GLU A 106 -13.34 -24.40 58.06
CA GLU A 106 -12.74 -25.37 57.10
C GLU A 106 -13.04 -26.86 57.45
N ARG A 107 -13.42 -27.17 58.70
CA ARG A 107 -13.84 -28.53 59.08
C ARG A 107 -15.33 -28.66 58.82
N HIS A 108 -15.74 -29.69 58.07
CA HIS A 108 -17.15 -30.05 57.83
C HIS A 108 -17.92 -30.11 59.10
N VAL A 109 -18.68 -29.11 59.44
CA VAL A 109 -19.71 -29.11 60.45
C VAL A 109 -21.03 -28.86 59.72
N GLU A 110 -21.82 -29.90 59.51
CA GLU A 110 -23.15 -29.77 58.94
C GLU A 110 -23.96 -28.72 59.69
N ASP A 111 -24.63 -27.83 58.98
CA ASP A 111 -25.57 -26.91 59.61
C ASP A 111 -26.78 -27.72 60.11
N THR A 112 -26.90 -27.95 61.44
CA THR A 112 -27.93 -28.76 62.07
C THR A 112 -29.26 -28.02 62.28
N THR A 113 -29.30 -26.69 62.01
CA THR A 113 -30.48 -25.84 62.18
C THR A 113 -30.93 -25.26 60.89
N CYS A 114 -32.20 -25.32 60.51
CA CYS A 114 -32.83 -24.61 59.44
C CYS A 114 -32.73 -23.10 59.74
N LEU A 115 -31.82 -22.41 59.08
CA LEU A 115 -31.61 -20.95 59.20
C LEU A 115 -31.77 -20.27 57.87
N GLY A 116 -32.58 -19.24 57.81
CA GLY A 116 -32.82 -18.43 56.62
C GLY A 116 -34.32 -18.28 56.30
N THR A 117 -34.64 -17.28 55.45
CA THR A 117 -36.02 -17.01 55.06
C THR A 117 -36.40 -17.90 53.89
N GLN A 118 -37.51 -18.66 54.03
CA GLN A 118 -38.02 -19.52 52.97
C GLN A 118 -38.11 -18.73 51.62
N GLY A 119 -37.71 -19.37 50.51
CA GLY A 119 -37.69 -18.74 49.18
C GLY A 119 -36.42 -17.98 48.86
N TYR A 120 -35.74 -17.39 49.86
CA TYR A 120 -34.46 -16.69 49.66
C TYR A 120 -33.27 -17.53 50.13
N ALA A 121 -33.50 -18.45 51.06
CA ALA A 121 -32.47 -19.33 51.59
C ALA A 121 -32.05 -20.39 50.55
N ALA A 122 -30.76 -20.57 50.39
CA ALA A 122 -30.21 -21.58 49.52
C ALA A 122 -30.52 -23.01 50.03
N PRO A 123 -30.65 -24.01 49.14
CA PRO A 123 -31.00 -25.38 49.51
C PRO A 123 -30.09 -25.96 50.60
N GLU A 124 -28.81 -25.66 50.62
CA GLU A 124 -27.84 -26.14 51.60
C GLU A 124 -28.03 -25.54 53.01
N GLN A 125 -28.86 -24.49 53.17
CA GLN A 125 -29.21 -23.92 54.48
C GLN A 125 -30.29 -24.77 55.23
N PHE A 126 -30.93 -25.68 54.51
CA PHE A 126 -31.87 -26.59 55.09
C PHE A 126 -31.13 -27.86 55.60
N GLY A 127 -31.18 -28.15 56.90
CA GLY A 127 -30.36 -29.09 57.60
C GLY A 127 -30.09 -30.43 56.88
N GLY A 128 -28.84 -30.87 56.87
CA GLY A 128 -28.40 -32.11 56.27
C GLY A 128 -28.06 -32.08 54.78
N MET A 129 -28.14 -30.92 54.12
CA MET A 129 -27.86 -30.78 52.67
C MET A 129 -26.48 -30.20 52.37
N GLY A 130 -25.63 -29.98 53.34
CA GLY A 130 -24.27 -29.45 53.11
C GLY A 130 -23.84 -28.33 54.05
N GLN A 131 -22.68 -27.74 53.76
CA GLN A 131 -22.14 -26.61 54.50
C GLN A 131 -22.38 -25.33 53.73
N THR A 132 -22.80 -24.26 54.41
CA THR A 132 -22.94 -22.92 53.83
C THR A 132 -21.57 -22.31 53.55
N ASP A 133 -21.40 -21.75 52.35
CA ASP A 133 -20.21 -21.03 51.90
C ASP A 133 -20.60 -19.75 51.13
N GLU A 134 -19.63 -19.09 50.49
CA GLU A 134 -19.83 -17.86 49.74
C GLU A 134 -20.94 -17.98 48.66
N ARG A 135 -21.16 -19.18 48.11
CA ARG A 135 -22.16 -19.45 47.06
C ARG A 135 -23.61 -19.47 47.63
N THR A 136 -23.75 -19.59 48.96
CA THR A 136 -25.03 -19.43 49.67
C THR A 136 -25.53 -17.99 49.51
N ASP A 137 -24.66 -17.00 49.71
CA ASP A 137 -25.02 -15.59 49.57
C ASP A 137 -25.30 -15.21 48.09
N ILE A 138 -24.62 -15.88 47.15
CA ILE A 138 -24.90 -15.72 45.70
C ILE A 138 -26.33 -16.17 45.38
N TYR A 139 -26.80 -17.29 45.96
CA TYR A 139 -28.18 -17.74 45.77
C TYR A 139 -29.19 -16.70 46.30
N SER A 140 -29.00 -16.23 47.52
CA SER A 140 -29.89 -15.26 48.15
C SER A 140 -29.88 -13.92 47.42
N LEU A 141 -28.75 -13.48 46.85
CA LEU A 141 -28.66 -12.32 45.99
C LEU A 141 -29.49 -12.51 44.69
N GLY A 142 -29.38 -13.70 44.04
CA GLY A 142 -30.18 -14.06 42.87
C GLY A 142 -31.69 -14.04 43.15
N ALA A 143 -32.12 -14.63 44.28
CA ALA A 143 -33.52 -14.64 44.71
C ALA A 143 -34.03 -13.21 45.03
N THR A 144 -33.19 -12.38 45.62
CA THR A 144 -33.50 -10.97 45.91
C THR A 144 -33.67 -10.19 44.60
N MET A 145 -32.75 -10.31 43.62
CA MET A 145 -32.90 -9.71 42.31
C MET A 145 -34.19 -10.17 41.60
N TYR A 146 -34.48 -11.49 41.64
CA TYR A 146 -35.68 -12.04 41.05
C TYR A 146 -36.92 -11.37 41.60
N ARG A 147 -37.07 -11.25 42.94
CA ARG A 147 -38.16 -10.60 43.65
C ARG A 147 -38.33 -9.13 43.19
N LEU A 148 -37.25 -8.39 43.13
CA LEU A 148 -37.24 -6.96 42.79
C LEU A 148 -37.66 -6.69 41.35
N VAL A 149 -37.24 -7.52 40.37
CA VAL A 149 -37.57 -7.29 38.93
C VAL A 149 -38.89 -7.93 38.52
N THR A 150 -39.40 -8.94 39.21
CA THR A 150 -40.63 -9.63 38.85
C THR A 150 -41.80 -9.26 39.74
N GLY A 151 -41.55 -8.83 40.98
CA GLY A 151 -42.57 -8.63 42.01
C GLY A 151 -43.04 -9.94 42.64
N HIS A 152 -42.65 -11.08 42.10
CA HIS A 152 -43.09 -12.40 42.62
C HIS A 152 -42.24 -12.85 43.80
N ASN A 153 -42.95 -13.19 44.92
CA ASN A 153 -42.29 -13.63 46.12
C ASN A 153 -41.92 -15.11 46.00
N PRO A 154 -40.62 -15.50 46.05
CA PRO A 154 -40.24 -16.90 45.96
C PRO A 154 -40.67 -17.72 47.19
N SER A 155 -41.18 -17.07 48.25
CA SER A 155 -41.74 -17.72 49.45
C SER A 155 -43.21 -18.08 49.30
N GLU A 156 -43.87 -17.69 48.17
CA GLU A 156 -45.28 -17.95 47.92
C GLU A 156 -45.50 -18.91 46.75
N PRO A 157 -46.63 -19.61 46.67
CA PRO A 157 -46.93 -20.43 45.51
C PRO A 157 -46.76 -19.68 44.20
N PRO A 158 -46.18 -20.25 43.15
CA PRO A 158 -45.84 -21.66 42.96
C PRO A 158 -44.53 -22.16 43.57
N TYR A 159 -43.82 -21.37 44.37
CA TYR A 159 -42.49 -21.66 44.98
C TYR A 159 -41.36 -21.90 43.98
N GLU A 160 -41.63 -21.70 42.72
CA GLU A 160 -40.65 -21.87 41.65
C GLU A 160 -40.31 -20.49 41.02
N MET A 161 -39.03 -20.28 40.77
CA MET A 161 -38.59 -19.10 40.05
C MET A 161 -38.64 -19.39 38.56
N TYR A 162 -39.73 -18.96 37.91
CA TYR A 162 -39.81 -19.00 36.45
C TYR A 162 -38.83 -18.00 35.84
N PRO A 163 -38.43 -18.16 34.53
CA PRO A 163 -37.65 -17.16 33.86
C PRO A 163 -38.24 -15.75 34.01
N ILE A 164 -37.41 -14.72 34.27
CA ILE A 164 -37.92 -13.36 34.50
C ILE A 164 -38.65 -12.81 33.27
N THR A 165 -38.26 -13.24 32.07
CA THR A 165 -38.92 -12.88 30.80
C THR A 165 -40.31 -13.51 30.67
N HIS A 166 -40.63 -14.54 31.43
CA HIS A 166 -42.01 -15.09 31.53
C HIS A 166 -42.99 -14.05 32.11
N TRP A 167 -42.53 -13.32 33.12
CA TRP A 167 -43.34 -12.27 33.76
C TRP A 167 -43.34 -10.97 32.99
N ASN A 168 -42.22 -10.59 32.47
CA ASN A 168 -42.06 -9.39 31.61
C ASN A 168 -41.07 -9.65 30.46
N PRO A 169 -41.57 -9.87 29.23
CA PRO A 169 -40.76 -10.11 28.05
C PRO A 169 -39.79 -8.97 27.66
N ARG A 170 -39.90 -7.79 28.30
CA ARG A 170 -39.01 -6.66 28.08
C ARG A 170 -37.72 -6.75 28.93
N LEU A 171 -37.69 -7.62 29.91
CA LEU A 171 -36.51 -7.84 30.75
C LEU A 171 -35.39 -8.48 29.91
N SER A 172 -34.15 -8.15 30.25
CA SER A 172 -32.97 -8.67 29.60
C SER A 172 -32.82 -10.19 29.75
N THR A 173 -32.62 -10.90 28.65
CA THR A 173 -32.29 -12.34 28.68
C THR A 173 -30.92 -12.58 29.31
N GLY A 174 -30.01 -11.61 29.26
CA GLY A 174 -28.73 -11.67 29.96
C GLY A 174 -28.91 -11.63 31.47
N LEU A 175 -29.78 -10.72 31.99
CA LEU A 175 -30.09 -10.65 33.40
C LEU A 175 -30.82 -11.95 33.87
N GLU A 176 -31.74 -12.48 33.04
CA GLU A 176 -32.40 -13.77 33.29
C GLU A 176 -31.37 -14.89 33.50
N GLY A 177 -30.39 -15.01 32.58
CA GLY A 177 -29.35 -16.01 32.68
C GLY A 177 -28.50 -15.87 33.95
N ILE A 178 -28.23 -14.63 34.39
CA ILE A 178 -27.48 -14.34 35.61
C ILE A 178 -28.30 -14.81 36.85
N ILE A 179 -29.55 -14.39 36.96
CA ILE A 179 -30.44 -14.77 38.08
C ILE A 179 -30.61 -16.28 38.12
N ALA A 180 -30.89 -16.92 36.98
CA ALA A 180 -31.05 -18.38 36.91
C ALA A 180 -29.78 -19.13 37.35
N LYS A 181 -28.59 -18.63 36.96
CA LYS A 181 -27.32 -19.21 37.38
C LYS A 181 -27.06 -19.00 38.87
N CYS A 182 -27.34 -17.83 39.42
CA CYS A 182 -27.23 -17.56 40.87
C CYS A 182 -28.13 -18.50 41.67
N THR A 183 -29.37 -18.72 41.21
CA THR A 183 -30.39 -19.51 41.94
C THR A 183 -30.37 -21.01 41.60
N SER A 184 -29.32 -21.51 40.96
CA SER A 184 -29.14 -22.96 40.74
C SER A 184 -29.15 -23.73 42.04
N LYS A 185 -29.85 -24.88 42.05
CA LYS A 185 -29.97 -25.73 43.26
C LYS A 185 -28.62 -26.28 43.73
N ASP A 186 -27.77 -26.72 42.76
CA ASP A 186 -26.40 -27.18 43.02
C ASP A 186 -25.45 -25.98 43.15
N PRO A 187 -24.77 -25.78 44.30
CA PRO A 187 -23.79 -24.72 44.49
C PRO A 187 -22.65 -24.71 43.43
N LYS A 188 -22.29 -25.88 42.91
CA LYS A 188 -21.24 -25.99 41.85
C LYS A 188 -21.68 -25.40 40.53
N SER A 189 -22.98 -25.34 40.27
CA SER A 189 -23.55 -24.76 39.03
C SER A 189 -23.76 -23.26 39.13
N ARG A 190 -23.58 -22.65 40.29
CA ARG A 190 -23.64 -21.19 40.51
C ARG A 190 -22.34 -20.52 40.09
N TYR A 191 -22.30 -19.19 40.12
CA TYR A 191 -21.05 -18.47 40.17
C TYR A 191 -20.24 -18.89 41.39
N GLN A 192 -18.92 -19.00 41.26
CA GLN A 192 -18.06 -19.48 42.33
C GLN A 192 -17.55 -18.37 43.25
N SER A 193 -17.73 -17.12 42.83
CA SER A 193 -17.41 -15.94 43.62
C SER A 193 -18.36 -14.78 43.30
N VAL A 194 -18.53 -13.86 44.25
CA VAL A 194 -19.31 -12.65 44.01
C VAL A 194 -18.67 -11.70 42.97
N GLN A 195 -17.36 -11.78 42.74
CA GLN A 195 -16.68 -11.07 41.70
C GLN A 195 -17.14 -11.51 40.30
N GLU A 196 -17.37 -12.82 40.11
CA GLU A 196 -17.93 -13.35 38.87
C GLU A 196 -19.36 -12.83 38.64
N VAL A 197 -20.18 -12.79 39.71
CA VAL A 197 -21.53 -12.21 39.63
C VAL A 197 -21.49 -10.74 39.25
N ARG A 198 -20.64 -9.97 39.94
CA ARG A 198 -20.46 -8.54 39.65
C ARG A 198 -20.07 -8.31 38.19
N TYR A 199 -19.07 -9.03 37.71
CA TYR A 199 -18.62 -8.92 36.30
C TYR A 199 -19.76 -9.24 35.33
N ALA A 200 -20.54 -10.30 35.59
CA ALA A 200 -21.68 -10.66 34.77
C ALA A 200 -22.75 -9.57 34.76
N LEU A 201 -23.04 -8.95 35.93
CA LEU A 201 -24.00 -7.86 36.07
C LEU A 201 -23.55 -6.58 35.32
N GLU A 202 -22.27 -6.26 35.40
CA GLU A 202 -21.70 -5.11 34.65
C GLU A 202 -21.82 -5.28 33.12
N HIS A 203 -21.91 -6.55 32.64
CA HIS A 203 -21.97 -6.91 31.21
C HIS A 203 -23.30 -7.61 30.81
N TYR A 204 -24.35 -7.51 31.61
CA TYR A 204 -25.58 -8.27 31.37
C TYR A 204 -26.24 -8.02 30.01
N ARG A 205 -26.10 -6.79 29.47
CA ARG A 205 -26.63 -6.43 28.14
C ARG A 205 -25.88 -7.07 26.99
N ASP A 206 -24.61 -7.38 27.17
CA ASP A 206 -23.79 -8.06 26.16
C ASP A 206 -24.20 -9.54 26.02
N LEU A 207 -24.80 -10.09 27.06
CA LEU A 207 -25.35 -11.44 27.12
C LEU A 207 -26.76 -11.56 26.53
N ASP A 208 -27.40 -10.44 26.13
CA ASP A 208 -28.72 -10.46 25.51
C ASP A 208 -28.69 -11.18 24.16
N LEU A 209 -29.64 -12.10 23.96
CA LEU A 209 -29.74 -12.88 22.73
C LEU A 209 -29.85 -12.00 21.48
N ASP A 210 -30.49 -10.85 21.56
CA ASP A 210 -30.63 -9.91 20.45
C ASP A 210 -29.31 -9.19 20.15
N SER A 211 -28.51 -8.90 21.15
CA SER A 211 -27.16 -8.35 20.99
C SER A 211 -26.24 -9.35 20.30
N ILE A 212 -26.27 -10.61 20.73
CA ILE A 212 -25.48 -11.71 20.12
C ILE A 212 -25.91 -11.93 18.65
N ARG A 213 -27.24 -11.93 18.37
CA ARG A 213 -27.76 -12.07 17.00
C ARG A 213 -27.32 -10.92 16.11
N ARG A 214 -27.37 -9.68 16.60
CA ARG A 214 -26.91 -8.48 15.88
C ARG A 214 -25.43 -8.55 15.58
N TYR A 215 -24.62 -8.96 16.56
CA TYR A 215 -23.17 -9.10 16.38
C TYR A 215 -22.83 -10.16 15.32
N ARG A 216 -23.46 -11.33 15.37
CA ARG A 216 -23.27 -12.40 14.37
C ARG A 216 -23.71 -11.96 12.97
N ARG A 217 -24.78 -11.19 12.86
CA ARG A 217 -25.23 -10.62 11.56
C ARG A 217 -24.22 -9.63 11.01
N ASN A 218 -23.74 -8.71 11.83
CA ASN A 218 -22.74 -7.73 11.42
C ASN A 218 -21.42 -8.38 11.01
N LEU A 219 -20.99 -9.40 11.73
CA LEU A 219 -19.80 -10.18 11.37
C LEU A 219 -19.94 -10.87 10.01
N ARG A 220 -21.12 -11.47 9.74
CA ARG A 220 -21.39 -12.08 8.41
C ARG A 220 -21.33 -11.06 7.28
N ILE A 221 -21.89 -9.87 7.50
CA ILE A 221 -21.85 -8.76 6.52
C ILE A 221 -20.40 -8.33 6.27
N LEU A 222 -19.61 -8.18 7.34
CA LEU A 222 -18.19 -7.80 7.24
C LEU A 222 -17.38 -8.85 6.45
N LEU A 223 -17.58 -10.14 6.75
CA LEU A 223 -16.91 -11.24 6.05
C LEU A 223 -17.32 -11.31 4.58
N ALA A 224 -18.61 -11.11 4.28
CA ALA A 224 -19.11 -11.07 2.90
C ALA A 224 -18.52 -9.88 2.11
N ALA A 225 -18.47 -8.69 2.72
CA ALA A 225 -17.85 -7.51 2.11
C ALA A 225 -16.34 -7.73 1.87
N GLY A 226 -15.62 -8.27 2.86
CA GLY A 226 -14.20 -8.62 2.71
C GLY A 226 -13.95 -9.64 1.59
N GLY A 227 -14.77 -10.69 1.52
CA GLY A 227 -14.69 -11.69 0.45
C GLY A 227 -14.96 -11.10 -0.94
N LEU A 228 -15.96 -10.21 -1.06
CA LEU A 228 -16.23 -9.49 -2.31
C LEU A 228 -15.06 -8.61 -2.73
N THR A 229 -14.46 -7.89 -1.78
CA THR A 229 -13.28 -7.04 -2.05
C THR A 229 -12.12 -7.86 -2.58
N VAL A 230 -11.79 -8.99 -1.96
CA VAL A 230 -10.72 -9.90 -2.41
C VAL A 230 -11.01 -10.45 -3.82
N MET A 231 -12.27 -10.83 -4.11
CA MET A 231 -12.66 -11.27 -5.47
C MET A 231 -12.51 -10.17 -6.52
N LEU A 232 -12.88 -8.93 -6.20
CA LEU A 232 -12.74 -7.79 -7.12
C LEU A 232 -11.27 -7.48 -7.39
N PHE A 233 -10.40 -7.50 -6.36
CA PHE A 233 -8.96 -7.35 -6.55
C PHE A 233 -8.36 -8.49 -7.39
N GLY A 234 -8.76 -9.72 -7.14
CA GLY A 234 -8.33 -10.88 -7.93
C GLY A 234 -8.76 -10.76 -9.40
N ALA A 235 -10.02 -10.41 -9.65
CA ALA A 235 -10.54 -10.19 -11.00
C ALA A 235 -9.82 -9.04 -11.72
N SER A 236 -9.52 -7.93 -11.01
CA SER A 236 -8.75 -6.80 -11.55
C SER A 236 -7.33 -7.23 -11.94
N GLY A 237 -6.65 -8.02 -11.08
CA GLY A 237 -5.31 -8.54 -11.39
C GLY A 237 -5.28 -9.46 -12.62
N VAL A 238 -6.28 -10.35 -12.74
CA VAL A 238 -6.41 -11.22 -13.91
C VAL A 238 -6.71 -10.41 -15.17
N SER A 239 -7.60 -9.42 -15.10
CA SER A 239 -7.92 -8.53 -16.22
C SER A 239 -6.71 -7.72 -16.66
N TYR A 240 -5.92 -7.19 -15.72
CA TYR A 240 -4.70 -6.46 -16.01
C TYR A 240 -3.66 -7.34 -16.71
N ALA A 241 -3.42 -8.56 -16.19
CA ALA A 241 -2.48 -9.49 -16.79
C ALA A 241 -2.93 -9.95 -18.20
N ALA A 242 -4.24 -10.15 -18.39
CA ALA A 242 -4.79 -10.50 -19.72
C ALA A 242 -4.63 -9.34 -20.70
N ALA A 243 -4.86 -8.09 -20.28
CA ALA A 243 -4.68 -6.90 -21.12
C ALA A 243 -3.21 -6.71 -21.51
N ASP A 244 -2.27 -6.88 -20.58
CA ASP A 244 -0.84 -6.81 -20.85
C ASP A 244 -0.39 -7.90 -21.85
N HIS A 245 -0.89 -9.13 -21.69
CA HIS A 245 -0.60 -10.23 -22.62
C HIS A 245 -1.16 -9.94 -24.02
N MET A 246 -2.40 -9.49 -24.11
CA MET A 246 -3.02 -9.11 -25.39
C MET A 246 -2.26 -7.97 -26.08
N GLN A 247 -1.81 -6.97 -25.33
CA GLN A 247 -1.02 -5.87 -25.87
C GLN A 247 0.32 -6.35 -26.43
N LYS A 248 1.02 -7.24 -25.73
CA LYS A 248 2.28 -7.84 -26.20
C LYS A 248 2.10 -8.70 -27.45
N ASP A 249 1.04 -9.48 -27.49
CA ASP A 249 0.71 -10.32 -28.65
C ASP A 249 0.36 -9.44 -29.87
N GLU A 250 -0.39 -8.37 -29.68
CA GLU A 250 -0.74 -7.43 -30.74
C GLU A 250 0.50 -6.68 -31.27
N TYR A 251 1.39 -6.25 -30.37
CA TYR A 251 2.67 -5.64 -30.75
C TYR A 251 3.51 -6.60 -31.58
N ALA A 252 3.71 -7.84 -31.12
CA ALA A 252 4.48 -8.85 -31.84
C ALA A 252 3.85 -9.21 -33.18
N TYR A 253 2.52 -9.31 -33.25
CA TYR A 253 1.81 -9.55 -34.49
C TYR A 253 2.05 -8.44 -35.50
N ASN A 254 1.93 -7.17 -35.10
CA ASN A 254 2.14 -6.04 -36.00
C ASN A 254 3.61 -5.93 -36.48
N LEU A 255 4.58 -6.25 -35.62
CA LEU A 255 5.98 -6.33 -36.03
C LEU A 255 6.21 -7.39 -37.11
N GLU A 256 5.72 -8.59 -36.86
CA GLU A 256 5.90 -9.71 -37.79
C GLU A 256 5.13 -9.51 -39.11
N ALA A 257 3.92 -8.92 -39.03
CA ALA A 257 3.15 -8.55 -40.22
C ALA A 257 3.89 -7.49 -41.07
N GLY A 258 4.50 -6.50 -40.42
CA GLY A 258 5.33 -5.50 -41.08
C GLY A 258 6.54 -6.10 -41.79
N ARG A 259 7.25 -7.05 -41.15
CA ARG A 259 8.39 -7.75 -41.75
C ARG A 259 8.01 -8.61 -42.96
N ARG A 260 6.85 -9.24 -42.93
CA ARG A 260 6.39 -10.14 -44.00
C ARG A 260 5.66 -9.45 -45.13
N SER A 261 5.31 -8.18 -44.95
CA SER A 261 4.58 -7.45 -45.98
C SER A 261 5.44 -7.21 -47.22
N PRO A 262 4.92 -7.53 -48.41
CA PRO A 262 5.65 -7.27 -49.67
C PRO A 262 5.59 -5.83 -50.10
N ASN A 263 4.73 -4.99 -49.48
CA ASN A 263 4.51 -3.60 -49.84
C ASN A 263 5.04 -2.69 -48.75
N LYS A 264 5.92 -1.72 -49.10
CA LYS A 264 6.53 -0.76 -48.19
C LYS A 264 5.48 0.02 -47.39
N GLN A 265 4.40 0.49 -48.00
CA GLN A 265 3.34 1.23 -47.31
C GLN A 265 2.59 0.39 -46.26
N ASP A 266 2.31 -0.87 -46.58
CA ASP A 266 1.68 -1.78 -45.60
C ASP A 266 2.61 -2.08 -44.41
N SER A 267 3.91 -2.25 -44.68
CA SER A 267 4.93 -2.37 -43.61
C SER A 267 4.96 -1.17 -42.71
N ILE A 268 4.96 0.05 -43.27
CA ILE A 268 4.88 1.30 -42.51
C ILE A 268 3.63 1.33 -41.61
N ALA A 269 2.47 0.98 -42.16
CA ALA A 269 1.21 0.96 -41.43
C ALA A 269 1.24 -0.05 -40.26
N PHE A 270 1.82 -1.23 -40.45
CA PHE A 270 1.98 -2.21 -39.39
C PHE A 270 2.95 -1.75 -38.28
N TYR A 271 4.10 -1.16 -38.63
CA TYR A 271 5.05 -0.62 -37.66
C TYR A 271 4.46 0.56 -36.90
N GLN A 272 3.68 1.44 -37.54
CA GLN A 272 2.95 2.50 -36.86
C GLN A 272 1.92 1.95 -35.87
N LYS A 273 1.19 0.87 -36.20
CA LYS A 273 0.29 0.18 -35.27
C LYS A 273 1.05 -0.45 -34.09
N ALA A 274 2.20 -1.06 -34.33
CA ALA A 274 3.05 -1.56 -33.27
C ALA A 274 3.44 -0.43 -32.28
N ILE A 275 3.89 0.72 -32.81
CA ILE A 275 4.21 1.91 -32.00
C ILE A 275 2.98 2.43 -31.23
N GLN A 276 1.78 2.38 -31.81
CA GLN A 276 0.53 2.74 -31.12
C GLN A 276 0.20 1.78 -29.99
N THR A 277 0.44 0.48 -30.20
CA THR A 277 0.18 -0.58 -29.22
C THR A 277 1.17 -0.49 -28.05
N ASP A 278 2.47 -0.34 -28.34
CA ASP A 278 3.52 -0.13 -27.35
C ASP A 278 4.50 0.95 -27.80
N CYS A 279 4.31 2.16 -27.32
CA CYS A 279 5.16 3.29 -27.68
C CYS A 279 6.58 3.23 -27.10
N ALA A 280 6.86 2.32 -26.15
CA ALA A 280 8.19 2.07 -25.59
C ALA A 280 8.92 0.89 -26.27
N GLY A 281 8.25 0.22 -27.18
CA GLY A 281 8.80 -0.88 -27.96
C GLY A 281 9.82 -0.39 -29.00
N GLU A 282 11.10 -0.46 -28.70
CA GLU A 282 12.21 0.04 -29.50
C GLU A 282 12.23 -0.58 -30.91
N GLU A 283 11.93 -1.87 -31.00
CA GLU A 283 12.05 -2.65 -32.23
C GLU A 283 11.16 -2.12 -33.38
N ALA A 284 9.96 -1.58 -33.07
CA ALA A 284 9.07 -1.02 -34.06
C ALA A 284 9.66 0.21 -34.74
N TYR A 285 10.30 1.08 -33.98
CA TYR A 285 11.00 2.24 -34.54
C TYR A 285 12.23 1.82 -35.37
N ASP A 286 12.97 0.81 -34.90
CA ASP A 286 14.14 0.30 -35.61
C ASP A 286 13.79 -0.32 -36.95
N GLN A 287 12.73 -1.12 -37.00
CA GLN A 287 12.26 -1.68 -38.25
C GLN A 287 11.76 -0.59 -39.22
N LEU A 288 11.07 0.42 -38.70
CA LEU A 288 10.59 1.56 -39.48
C LEU A 288 11.76 2.35 -40.10
N LEU A 289 12.77 2.73 -39.29
CA LEU A 289 13.96 3.45 -39.78
C LEU A 289 14.79 2.57 -40.73
N THR A 290 14.89 1.28 -40.49
CA THR A 290 15.57 0.36 -41.38
C THR A 290 14.90 0.31 -42.74
N LEU A 291 13.55 0.26 -42.73
CA LEU A 291 12.76 0.28 -43.98
C LEU A 291 12.96 1.58 -44.77
N PHE A 292 13.01 2.72 -44.08
CA PHE A 292 13.21 4.03 -44.70
C PHE A 292 14.63 4.22 -45.31
N THR A 293 15.61 3.58 -44.73
CA THR A 293 17.01 3.72 -45.18
C THR A 293 17.50 2.57 -46.07
N GLN A 294 16.60 1.61 -46.40
CA GLN A 294 16.96 0.38 -47.13
C GLN A 294 17.42 0.67 -48.57
N ASP A 295 16.79 1.61 -49.22
CA ASP A 295 17.13 2.04 -50.60
C ASP A 295 18.21 3.14 -50.64
N GLY A 296 18.72 3.55 -49.50
CA GLY A 296 19.77 4.56 -49.37
C GLY A 296 19.27 6.01 -49.39
N VAL A 297 17.97 6.26 -49.42
CA VAL A 297 17.35 7.59 -49.45
C VAL A 297 16.21 7.65 -48.45
N LEU A 298 16.15 8.71 -47.68
CA LEU A 298 15.01 9.09 -46.86
C LEU A 298 14.20 10.16 -47.62
N ASP A 299 13.04 9.77 -48.16
CA ASP A 299 12.20 10.63 -48.96
C ASP A 299 11.26 11.52 -48.12
N GLU A 300 10.60 12.52 -48.78
CA GLU A 300 9.64 13.41 -48.10
C GLU A 300 8.42 12.69 -47.50
N GLN A 301 8.00 11.55 -48.04
CA GLN A 301 6.85 10.79 -47.53
C GLN A 301 7.22 10.10 -46.23
N GLU A 302 8.40 9.56 -46.17
CA GLU A 302 8.97 8.92 -44.97
C GLU A 302 9.29 9.96 -43.89
N GLU A 303 9.81 11.12 -44.26
CA GLU A 303 9.96 12.24 -43.35
C GLU A 303 8.63 12.62 -42.69
N LYS A 304 7.55 12.73 -43.50
CA LYS A 304 6.20 13.02 -42.95
C LYS A 304 5.77 12.00 -41.92
N VAL A 305 6.07 10.72 -42.10
CA VAL A 305 5.77 9.66 -41.09
C VAL A 305 6.55 9.92 -39.81
N LEU A 306 7.85 10.22 -39.87
CA LEU A 306 8.66 10.54 -38.68
C LEU A 306 8.15 11.80 -37.96
N LEU A 307 7.80 12.84 -38.69
CA LEU A 307 7.23 14.07 -38.14
C LEU A 307 5.86 13.81 -37.50
N GLN A 308 5.00 12.97 -38.10
CA GLN A 308 3.71 12.59 -37.53
C GLN A 308 3.88 11.88 -36.18
N LEU A 309 4.88 11.03 -36.03
CA LEU A 309 5.19 10.40 -34.75
C LEU A 309 5.60 11.40 -33.66
N SER A 310 6.30 12.48 -34.09
CA SER A 310 6.78 13.56 -33.20
C SER A 310 5.66 14.48 -32.72
N ILE A 311 4.72 14.84 -33.62
CA ILE A 311 3.66 15.82 -33.36
C ILE A 311 2.29 15.19 -33.11
N SER A 312 2.23 13.85 -32.95
CA SER A 312 0.97 13.14 -32.75
C SER A 312 0.24 13.61 -31.49
N VAL A 313 -1.10 13.65 -31.58
CA VAL A 313 -1.97 13.96 -30.43
C VAL A 313 -1.70 13.00 -29.26
N ASP A 314 -1.35 11.75 -29.56
CA ASP A 314 -1.08 10.69 -28.59
C ASP A 314 0.32 10.79 -27.96
N LYS A 315 1.15 11.73 -28.46
CA LYS A 315 2.49 12.03 -27.91
C LYS A 315 3.37 10.79 -27.75
N TYR A 316 3.43 9.94 -28.77
CA TYR A 316 4.15 8.65 -28.70
C TYR A 316 5.61 8.82 -28.28
N LEU A 317 6.34 9.77 -28.86
CA LEU A 317 7.74 10.02 -28.52
C LEU A 317 7.93 10.61 -27.12
N GLU A 318 7.02 11.48 -26.63
CA GLU A 318 7.07 11.97 -25.25
C GLU A 318 6.83 10.82 -24.25
N ARG A 319 5.86 9.94 -24.54
CA ARG A 319 5.59 8.75 -23.71
C ARG A 319 6.77 7.77 -23.74
N TYR A 320 7.37 7.55 -24.89
CA TYR A 320 8.57 6.74 -25.03
C TYR A 320 9.70 7.29 -24.16
N LYS A 321 9.98 8.60 -24.26
CA LYS A 321 10.97 9.30 -23.44
C LYS A 321 10.75 9.10 -21.94
N MET A 322 9.49 9.10 -21.48
CA MET A 322 9.16 8.90 -20.05
C MET A 322 9.37 7.44 -19.61
N GLN A 323 9.06 6.47 -20.47
CA GLN A 323 9.09 5.04 -20.13
C GLN A 323 10.48 4.41 -20.33
N ASN A 324 11.21 4.85 -21.36
CA ASN A 324 12.55 4.37 -21.70
C ASN A 324 13.42 5.52 -22.20
N PRO A 325 14.00 6.35 -21.32
CA PRO A 325 14.80 7.50 -21.69
C PRO A 325 16.02 7.16 -22.55
N ASP A 326 16.71 6.07 -22.24
CA ASP A 326 17.91 5.62 -22.96
C ASP A 326 17.56 5.14 -24.38
N GLY A 327 16.49 4.35 -24.51
CA GLY A 327 15.98 3.92 -25.81
C GLY A 327 15.53 5.09 -26.66
N TYR A 328 14.86 6.08 -26.05
CA TYR A 328 14.47 7.32 -26.74
C TYR A 328 15.69 8.13 -27.24
N ALA A 329 16.74 8.26 -26.43
CA ALA A 329 17.97 8.93 -26.84
C ALA A 329 18.65 8.20 -28.01
N GLY A 330 18.67 6.86 -27.97
CA GLY A 330 19.12 6.02 -29.07
C GLY A 330 18.31 6.20 -30.34
N LEU A 331 16.99 6.27 -30.24
CA LEU A 331 16.09 6.57 -31.36
C LEU A 331 16.40 7.96 -31.96
N CYS A 332 16.55 8.99 -31.13
CA CYS A 332 16.90 10.34 -31.60
C CYS A 332 18.23 10.33 -32.34
N TYR A 333 19.24 9.62 -31.85
CA TYR A 333 20.53 9.47 -32.56
C TYR A 333 20.34 8.84 -33.94
N ARG A 334 19.56 7.74 -34.04
CA ARG A 334 19.32 7.05 -35.32
C ARG A 334 18.51 7.90 -36.30
N ILE A 335 17.50 8.64 -35.84
CA ILE A 335 16.76 9.59 -36.67
C ILE A 335 17.70 10.71 -37.17
N GLY A 336 18.49 11.28 -36.27
CA GLY A 336 19.50 12.28 -36.63
C GLY A 336 20.45 11.79 -37.72
N SER A 337 20.97 10.56 -37.56
CA SER A 337 21.83 9.89 -38.54
C SER A 337 21.10 9.67 -39.89
N SER A 338 19.80 9.32 -39.81
CA SER A 338 19.00 9.13 -41.03
C SER A 338 18.82 10.46 -41.82
N TYR A 339 18.54 11.56 -41.13
CA TYR A 339 18.53 12.87 -41.77
C TYR A 339 19.91 13.25 -42.32
N TRP A 340 20.95 13.04 -41.56
CA TRP A 340 22.29 13.48 -41.95
C TRP A 340 22.80 12.76 -43.17
N TYR A 341 22.59 11.47 -43.31
CA TYR A 341 23.19 10.66 -44.38
C TYR A 341 22.22 10.24 -45.48
N TYR A 342 20.91 10.22 -45.24
CA TYR A 342 19.95 9.62 -46.17
C TYR A 342 18.93 10.62 -46.72
N TYR A 343 18.71 11.79 -46.08
CA TYR A 343 17.68 12.71 -46.52
C TYR A 343 17.93 13.20 -47.94
N GLU A 344 16.93 13.15 -48.81
CA GLU A 344 17.05 13.45 -50.24
C GLU A 344 17.47 14.92 -50.53
N HIS A 345 17.01 15.85 -49.68
CA HIS A 345 17.38 17.28 -49.81
C HIS A 345 18.67 17.59 -49.07
N GLU A 346 19.78 17.54 -49.78
CA GLU A 346 21.13 17.70 -49.22
C GLU A 346 21.30 19.00 -48.40
N GLU A 347 20.72 20.12 -48.91
CA GLU A 347 20.81 21.41 -48.24
C GLU A 347 20.07 21.48 -46.90
N LYS A 348 19.18 20.54 -46.61
CA LYS A 348 18.41 20.47 -45.34
C LYS A 348 18.88 19.38 -44.40
N ARG A 349 19.84 18.52 -44.81
CA ARG A 349 20.32 17.37 -44.03
C ARG A 349 20.75 17.76 -42.64
N GLN A 350 21.70 18.69 -42.56
CA GLN A 350 22.26 19.08 -41.25
C GLN A 350 21.23 19.79 -40.38
N ALA A 351 20.44 20.70 -40.98
CA ALA A 351 19.41 21.44 -40.23
C ALA A 351 18.33 20.52 -39.66
N GLY A 352 17.90 19.50 -40.41
CA GLY A 352 16.94 18.50 -39.94
C GLY A 352 17.51 17.58 -38.84
N ALA A 353 18.79 17.22 -38.94
CA ALA A 353 19.44 16.27 -38.04
C ALA A 353 19.82 16.87 -36.68
N VAL A 354 20.24 18.16 -36.62
CA VAL A 354 20.81 18.76 -35.39
C VAL A 354 19.87 18.65 -34.18
N ALA A 355 18.57 18.96 -34.34
CA ALA A 355 17.61 18.92 -33.25
C ALA A 355 17.46 17.51 -32.66
N TRP A 356 17.59 16.48 -33.50
CA TRP A 356 17.57 15.07 -33.05
C TRP A 356 18.85 14.71 -32.30
N PHE A 357 20.01 15.12 -32.81
CA PHE A 357 21.28 14.89 -32.08
C PHE A 357 21.35 15.67 -30.77
N GLU A 358 20.77 16.89 -30.67
CA GLU A 358 20.63 17.60 -29.39
C GLU A 358 19.78 16.82 -28.40
N SER A 359 18.67 16.22 -28.84
CA SER A 359 17.82 15.38 -28.03
C SER A 359 18.54 14.11 -27.56
N ALA A 360 19.31 13.48 -28.45
CA ALA A 360 20.14 12.31 -28.12
C ALA A 360 21.24 12.65 -27.11
N LYS A 361 21.98 13.74 -27.36
CA LYS A 361 23.02 14.26 -26.43
C LYS A 361 22.46 14.55 -25.07
N ALA A 362 21.28 15.18 -24.99
CA ALA A 362 20.62 15.46 -23.70
C ALA A 362 20.21 14.18 -22.96
N GLY A 363 19.74 13.16 -23.69
CA GLY A 363 19.33 11.89 -23.11
C GLY A 363 20.50 11.01 -22.63
N PHE A 364 21.63 11.03 -23.33
CA PHE A 364 22.84 10.29 -22.94
C PHE A 364 23.66 10.97 -21.84
N ALA A 365 23.40 12.25 -21.55
CA ALA A 365 24.18 13.04 -20.61
C ALA A 365 24.20 12.42 -19.19
N GLY A 366 25.39 12.19 -18.66
CA GLY A 366 25.57 11.67 -17.30
C GLY A 366 25.43 10.14 -17.16
N ASN A 367 25.18 9.41 -18.26
CA ASN A 367 25.20 7.95 -18.28
C ASN A 367 26.58 7.44 -18.71
N PRO A 368 27.38 6.85 -17.80
CA PRO A 368 28.75 6.36 -18.15
C PRO A 368 28.75 5.26 -19.21
N GLU A 369 27.70 4.45 -19.29
CA GLU A 369 27.57 3.37 -20.27
C GLU A 369 27.29 3.89 -21.68
N LYS A 370 26.85 5.17 -21.79
CA LYS A 370 26.49 5.85 -23.02
C LYS A 370 27.44 7.01 -23.35
N GLU A 371 28.63 7.01 -22.77
CA GLU A 371 29.62 8.09 -22.98
C GLU A 371 30.06 8.20 -24.45
N GLN A 372 30.21 7.10 -25.15
CA GLN A 372 30.60 7.08 -26.57
C GLN A 372 29.49 7.67 -27.45
N GLU A 373 28.22 7.24 -27.23
CA GLU A 373 27.06 7.76 -27.94
C GLU A 373 26.86 9.27 -27.66
N TRP A 374 27.09 9.68 -26.40
CA TRP A 374 27.07 11.09 -26.03
C TRP A 374 28.11 11.92 -26.80
N LYS A 375 29.36 11.44 -26.88
CA LYS A 375 30.47 12.07 -27.63
C LYS A 375 30.11 12.23 -29.10
N ARG A 376 29.60 11.17 -29.73
CA ARG A 376 29.18 11.18 -31.13
C ARG A 376 28.05 12.20 -31.37
N ALA A 377 26.96 12.14 -30.59
CA ALA A 377 25.86 13.07 -30.72
C ALA A 377 26.32 14.52 -30.52
N SER A 378 27.18 14.79 -29.53
CA SER A 378 27.78 16.11 -29.31
C SER A 378 28.56 16.61 -30.52
N THR A 379 29.35 15.74 -31.15
CA THR A 379 30.17 16.11 -32.30
C THR A 379 29.29 16.40 -33.53
N TYR A 380 28.22 15.66 -33.78
CA TYR A 380 27.27 15.99 -34.83
C TYR A 380 26.60 17.36 -34.59
N VAL A 381 26.27 17.69 -33.34
CA VAL A 381 25.72 19.01 -32.98
C VAL A 381 26.78 20.12 -33.30
N GLU A 382 28.04 19.92 -32.95
CA GLU A 382 29.14 20.87 -33.21
C GLU A 382 29.36 21.06 -34.71
N ILE A 383 29.39 19.98 -35.50
CA ILE A 383 29.50 20.01 -36.93
C ILE A 383 28.28 20.72 -37.57
N GLY A 384 27.06 20.42 -37.12
CA GLY A 384 25.84 21.07 -37.59
C GLY A 384 25.82 22.57 -37.31
N ASN A 385 26.30 22.97 -36.11
CA ASN A 385 26.46 24.39 -35.77
C ASN A 385 27.50 25.08 -36.66
N PHE A 386 28.56 24.39 -37.07
CA PHE A 386 29.51 24.93 -38.05
C PHE A 386 28.81 25.30 -39.37
N TYR A 387 28.02 24.38 -39.93
CA TYR A 387 27.25 24.66 -41.16
C TYR A 387 26.31 25.84 -41.04
N GLN A 388 25.70 26.07 -39.90
CA GLN A 388 24.81 27.21 -39.66
C GLN A 388 25.58 28.53 -39.55
N ARG A 389 26.82 28.54 -39.06
CA ARG A 389 27.60 29.73 -38.73
C ARG A 389 28.58 30.12 -39.82
N ILE A 390 29.06 29.16 -40.63
CA ILE A 390 30.18 29.42 -41.55
C ILE A 390 29.87 30.45 -42.61
N VAL A 391 28.70 30.43 -43.23
CA VAL A 391 28.32 31.38 -44.25
C VAL A 391 28.22 32.83 -43.72
N PRO A 392 27.50 33.08 -42.58
CA PRO A 392 27.52 34.40 -41.96
C PRO A 392 28.93 34.83 -41.53
N ALA A 393 29.78 33.93 -41.03
CA ALA A 393 31.14 34.22 -40.61
C ALA A 393 32.05 34.59 -41.81
N GLN A 394 31.95 33.90 -42.94
CA GLN A 394 32.65 34.25 -44.17
C GLN A 394 32.28 35.67 -44.67
N ILE A 395 30.96 35.98 -44.62
CA ILE A 395 30.48 37.32 -45.06
C ILE A 395 31.04 38.42 -44.14
N SER A 396 31.16 38.16 -42.84
CA SER A 396 31.66 39.12 -41.85
C SER A 396 33.18 39.09 -41.67
N GLY A 397 33.89 38.15 -42.29
CA GLY A 397 35.35 37.96 -42.12
C GLY A 397 35.74 37.46 -40.71
N THR A 398 34.85 36.71 -40.03
CA THR A 398 35.08 36.18 -38.68
C THR A 398 35.20 34.64 -38.66
N ASP A 399 35.49 34.03 -39.79
CA ASP A 399 35.55 32.58 -40.00
C ASP A 399 36.89 31.95 -39.64
N GLN A 400 37.90 32.75 -39.29
CA GLN A 400 39.24 32.27 -38.90
C GLN A 400 39.17 31.34 -37.66
N GLY A 401 39.82 30.17 -37.74
CA GLY A 401 39.83 29.13 -36.72
C GLY A 401 38.64 28.18 -36.77
N MET A 402 37.57 28.49 -37.45
CA MET A 402 36.36 27.67 -37.53
C MET A 402 36.56 26.38 -38.32
N TYR A 403 37.37 26.41 -39.37
CA TYR A 403 37.65 25.24 -40.20
C TYR A 403 38.53 24.23 -39.49
N GLY A 404 39.49 24.67 -38.68
CA GLY A 404 40.34 23.81 -37.87
C GLY A 404 39.55 23.07 -36.79
N GLU A 405 38.59 23.74 -36.13
CA GLU A 405 37.68 23.11 -35.17
C GLU A 405 36.74 22.09 -35.85
N TYR A 406 36.16 22.47 -37.00
CA TYR A 406 35.33 21.56 -37.80
C TYR A 406 36.10 20.29 -38.22
N TRP A 407 37.33 20.44 -38.70
CA TRP A 407 38.24 19.33 -39.07
C TRP A 407 38.49 18.40 -37.91
N ASN A 408 38.80 18.95 -36.76
CA ASN A 408 39.03 18.14 -35.54
C ASN A 408 37.77 17.35 -35.15
N ASN A 409 36.59 17.92 -35.31
CA ASN A 409 35.34 17.23 -35.05
C ASN A 409 35.08 16.09 -36.05
N LEU A 410 35.37 16.27 -37.32
CA LEU A 410 35.27 15.18 -38.32
C LEU A 410 36.26 14.05 -38.03
N ARG A 411 37.51 14.38 -37.65
CA ARG A 411 38.50 13.35 -37.25
C ARG A 411 38.04 12.56 -36.05
N ARG A 412 37.58 13.23 -35.01
CA ARG A 412 37.00 12.53 -33.80
C ARG A 412 35.84 11.63 -34.17
N LEU A 413 34.95 12.08 -35.03
CA LEU A 413 33.82 11.27 -35.46
C LEU A 413 34.28 10.00 -36.17
N LYS A 414 35.31 10.12 -37.05
CA LYS A 414 35.93 8.96 -37.70
C LYS A 414 36.56 8.02 -36.68
N GLU A 415 37.39 8.52 -35.76
CA GLU A 415 38.07 7.72 -34.73
C GLU A 415 37.04 6.89 -33.92
N TRP A 416 35.97 7.52 -33.47
CA TRP A 416 34.93 6.82 -32.72
C TRP A 416 34.13 5.83 -33.58
N ASN A 417 33.95 6.13 -34.85
CA ASN A 417 33.32 5.19 -35.78
C ASN A 417 34.22 3.97 -36.04
N ASP A 418 35.53 4.14 -36.07
CA ASP A 418 36.49 3.04 -36.23
C ASP A 418 36.50 2.13 -35.00
N GLU A 419 36.36 2.69 -33.80
CA GLU A 419 36.26 1.91 -32.53
C GLU A 419 34.95 1.09 -32.41
N ALA A 420 33.85 1.65 -32.85
CA ALA A 420 32.52 1.04 -32.82
C ALA A 420 31.75 1.46 -34.09
N PRO A 421 31.92 0.77 -35.22
CA PRO A 421 31.39 1.18 -36.50
C PRO A 421 29.87 1.22 -36.51
N ASP A 422 29.34 2.28 -37.13
CA ASP A 422 27.94 2.35 -37.53
C ASP A 422 27.68 1.35 -38.69
N ARG A 423 26.46 1.36 -39.26
CA ARG A 423 26.19 0.58 -40.47
C ARG A 423 27.14 0.97 -41.60
N ASP A 424 27.57 0.01 -42.39
CA ASP A 424 28.58 0.20 -43.47
C ASP A 424 28.28 1.41 -44.35
N LEU A 425 27.04 1.63 -44.71
CA LEU A 425 26.64 2.76 -45.56
C LEU A 425 26.82 4.11 -44.86
N VAL A 426 26.55 4.21 -43.57
CA VAL A 426 26.79 5.43 -42.77
C VAL A 426 28.27 5.72 -42.68
N THR A 427 29.05 4.67 -42.42
CA THR A 427 30.53 4.77 -42.39
C THR A 427 31.08 5.28 -43.71
N LEU A 428 30.65 4.73 -44.85
CA LEU A 428 31.12 5.18 -46.16
C LEU A 428 30.72 6.65 -46.47
N ARG A 429 29.51 7.05 -46.07
CA ARG A 429 29.06 8.43 -46.26
C ARG A 429 29.78 9.42 -45.34
N LEU A 430 30.09 9.02 -44.10
CA LEU A 430 30.97 9.79 -43.23
C LEU A 430 32.37 9.98 -43.89
N TYR A 431 32.93 8.90 -44.41
CA TYR A 431 34.23 9.01 -45.11
C TYR A 431 34.14 9.91 -46.33
N ARG A 432 33.07 9.82 -47.13
CA ARG A 432 32.83 10.69 -48.27
C ARG A 432 32.71 12.16 -47.85
N GLU A 433 32.01 12.47 -46.79
CA GLU A 433 31.91 13.81 -46.21
C GLU A 433 33.29 14.34 -45.83
N ILE A 434 34.09 13.56 -45.10
CA ILE A 434 35.44 13.92 -44.69
C ILE A 434 36.29 14.22 -45.94
N VAL A 435 36.31 13.34 -46.94
CA VAL A 435 37.10 13.50 -48.18
C VAL A 435 36.64 14.74 -48.96
N THR A 436 35.35 14.92 -49.17
CA THR A 436 34.78 16.02 -49.91
C THR A 436 35.05 17.37 -49.24
N LYS A 437 34.88 17.41 -47.88
CA LYS A 437 35.09 18.67 -47.14
C LYS A 437 36.57 18.98 -46.93
N THR A 438 37.45 17.98 -46.92
CA THR A 438 38.90 18.21 -47.00
C THR A 438 39.27 18.87 -48.33
N LEU A 439 38.69 18.39 -49.41
CA LEU A 439 38.89 18.99 -50.75
C LEU A 439 38.36 20.45 -50.83
N GLU A 440 37.14 20.66 -50.34
CA GLU A 440 36.47 21.98 -50.38
C GLU A 440 37.17 23.02 -49.52
N TYR A 441 37.65 22.65 -48.33
CA TYR A 441 38.20 23.59 -47.34
C TYR A 441 39.73 23.52 -47.19
N ALA A 442 40.46 22.79 -48.03
CA ALA A 442 41.90 22.57 -47.90
C ALA A 442 42.72 23.85 -47.62
N GLY A 443 42.43 24.94 -48.35
CA GLY A 443 43.09 26.26 -48.16
C GLY A 443 42.79 26.86 -46.77
N TYR A 444 41.54 26.87 -46.37
CA TYR A 444 41.11 27.41 -45.06
C TYR A 444 41.65 26.57 -43.91
N LEU A 445 41.68 25.24 -44.08
CA LEU A 445 42.26 24.30 -43.08
C LEU A 445 43.75 24.59 -42.85
N GLN A 446 44.49 24.88 -43.92
CA GLN A 446 45.92 25.24 -43.80
C GLN A 446 46.08 26.60 -43.10
N GLU A 447 45.22 27.59 -43.40
CA GLU A 447 45.23 28.90 -42.75
C GLU A 447 44.90 28.80 -41.26
N ASP A 448 44.06 27.83 -40.87
CA ASP A 448 43.74 27.52 -39.50
C ASP A 448 44.76 26.58 -38.82
N GLY A 449 45.87 26.25 -39.51
CA GLY A 449 47.01 25.54 -38.94
C GLY A 449 46.95 24.00 -39.05
N VAL A 450 46.04 23.43 -39.86
CA VAL A 450 46.01 21.97 -40.14
C VAL A 450 47.12 21.64 -41.13
N PRO A 451 48.10 20.75 -40.73
CA PRO A 451 49.20 20.38 -41.62
C PRO A 451 48.68 19.57 -42.82
N PRO A 452 49.20 19.88 -44.06
CA PRO A 452 48.83 19.08 -45.23
C PRO A 452 49.13 17.59 -45.09
N GLN A 453 50.18 17.23 -44.36
CA GLN A 453 50.51 15.83 -44.06
C GLN A 453 49.43 15.11 -43.30
N GLU A 454 48.78 15.77 -42.32
CA GLU A 454 47.66 15.15 -41.55
C GLU A 454 46.44 14.91 -42.47
N MET A 455 46.15 15.81 -43.39
CA MET A 455 45.09 15.63 -44.38
C MET A 455 45.40 14.43 -45.30
N GLU A 456 46.63 14.33 -45.81
CA GLU A 456 47.06 13.23 -46.68
C GLU A 456 47.01 11.86 -45.93
N GLU A 457 47.49 11.79 -44.68
CA GLU A 457 47.46 10.60 -43.84
C GLU A 457 46.01 10.14 -43.61
N LEU A 458 45.11 11.04 -43.28
CA LEU A 458 43.68 10.73 -43.06
C LEU A 458 43.02 10.19 -44.34
N LEU A 459 43.27 10.79 -45.50
CA LEU A 459 42.77 10.30 -46.78
C LEU A 459 43.30 8.93 -47.14
N LYS A 460 44.56 8.66 -46.81
CA LYS A 460 45.18 7.33 -47.02
C LYS A 460 44.56 6.25 -46.12
N GLU A 461 44.34 6.57 -44.85
CA GLU A 461 43.64 5.68 -43.94
C GLU A 461 42.22 5.34 -44.43
N ILE A 462 41.42 6.37 -44.81
CA ILE A 462 40.07 6.18 -45.36
C ILE A 462 40.14 5.30 -46.63
N SER A 463 41.09 5.53 -47.53
CA SER A 463 41.27 4.68 -48.71
C SER A 463 41.53 3.20 -48.36
N GLN A 464 42.35 2.94 -47.37
CA GLN A 464 42.66 1.58 -46.93
C GLN A 464 41.46 0.90 -46.28
N GLN A 465 40.69 1.64 -45.44
CA GLN A 465 39.49 1.10 -44.81
C GLN A 465 38.38 0.83 -45.84
N THR A 466 38.22 1.71 -46.82
CA THR A 466 37.23 1.56 -47.92
C THR A 466 37.52 0.29 -48.74
N GLU A 467 38.80 -0.03 -49.01
CA GLU A 467 39.20 -1.25 -49.74
C GLU A 467 38.78 -2.53 -48.97
N ASN A 468 38.87 -2.50 -47.63
CA ASN A 468 38.46 -3.65 -46.77
C ASN A 468 36.95 -3.86 -46.83
N MET A 469 36.14 -2.83 -47.05
CA MET A 469 34.67 -2.91 -47.10
C MET A 469 34.12 -3.47 -48.41
N LYS A 470 34.91 -3.63 -49.46
CA LYS A 470 34.51 -4.21 -50.74
C LYS A 470 34.06 -5.67 -50.66
N THR A 471 34.59 -6.39 -49.70
CA THR A 471 34.37 -7.84 -49.63
C THR A 471 32.95 -8.13 -49.06
N GLY A 472 32.07 -8.63 -49.93
CA GLY A 472 30.69 -8.98 -49.56
C GLY A 472 29.69 -7.80 -49.68
N ALA A 473 30.12 -6.65 -50.25
CA ALA A 473 29.28 -5.47 -50.42
C ALA A 473 28.11 -5.74 -51.42
N GLY A 474 26.91 -5.35 -51.04
CA GLY A 474 25.73 -5.32 -51.94
C GLY A 474 25.80 -4.18 -52.93
N GLN A 475 24.86 -4.09 -53.88
CA GLN A 475 24.87 -3.14 -54.97
C GLN A 475 24.94 -1.67 -54.50
N VAL A 476 24.11 -1.27 -53.56
CA VAL A 476 24.06 0.11 -53.00
C VAL A 476 25.38 0.49 -52.34
N LEU A 477 25.99 -0.45 -51.62
CA LEU A 477 27.27 -0.24 -50.94
C LEU A 477 28.41 -0.11 -51.96
N MET A 478 28.38 -0.88 -53.04
CA MET A 478 29.37 -0.82 -54.10
C MET A 478 29.30 0.50 -54.88
N GLU A 479 28.11 1.02 -55.12
CA GLU A 479 27.93 2.34 -55.76
C GLU A 479 28.53 3.44 -54.87
N GLU A 480 28.26 3.45 -53.56
CA GLU A 480 28.82 4.40 -52.59
C GLU A 480 30.36 4.29 -52.50
N ILE A 481 30.92 3.05 -52.51
CA ILE A 481 32.37 2.82 -52.54
C ILE A 481 32.99 3.44 -53.79
N GLN A 482 32.38 3.28 -54.96
CA GLN A 482 32.87 3.85 -56.21
C GLN A 482 32.90 5.39 -56.19
N GLU A 483 31.82 6.02 -55.66
CA GLU A 483 31.77 7.48 -55.47
C GLU A 483 32.86 7.98 -54.51
N LEU A 484 33.05 7.25 -53.36
CA LEU A 484 34.09 7.59 -52.38
C LEU A 484 35.50 7.45 -53.01
N GLU A 485 35.76 6.40 -53.79
CA GLU A 485 37.06 6.21 -54.47
C GLU A 485 37.33 7.31 -55.49
N GLN A 486 36.29 7.78 -56.21
CA GLN A 486 36.43 8.90 -57.13
C GLN A 486 36.76 10.18 -56.37
N ALA A 487 36.09 10.44 -55.25
CA ALA A 487 36.37 11.60 -54.40
C ALA A 487 37.77 11.56 -53.82
N LEU A 488 38.22 10.38 -53.31
CA LEU A 488 39.59 10.15 -52.80
C LEU A 488 40.65 10.49 -53.87
N LYS A 489 40.46 10.00 -55.12
CA LYS A 489 41.42 10.27 -56.21
C LYS A 489 41.50 11.78 -56.48
N GLY A 490 40.37 12.48 -56.53
CA GLY A 490 40.29 13.92 -56.69
C GLY A 490 41.00 14.69 -55.58
N ALA A 491 40.75 14.28 -54.31
CA ALA A 491 41.35 14.93 -53.15
C ALA A 491 42.89 14.73 -53.10
N GLN A 492 43.36 13.52 -53.35
CA GLN A 492 44.80 13.22 -53.40
C GLN A 492 45.54 13.97 -54.51
N GLN A 493 44.92 14.06 -55.70
CA GLN A 493 45.53 14.84 -56.83
C GLN A 493 45.58 16.33 -56.50
N MET A 494 44.53 16.88 -55.88
CA MET A 494 44.51 18.28 -55.49
C MET A 494 45.57 18.59 -54.44
N LEU A 495 45.62 17.79 -53.35
CA LEU A 495 46.61 17.97 -52.30
C LEU A 495 48.03 17.91 -52.86
N ALA A 496 48.32 16.95 -53.75
CA ALA A 496 49.62 16.84 -54.42
C ALA A 496 49.95 18.02 -55.35
N SER A 497 48.95 18.72 -55.93
CA SER A 497 49.13 19.83 -56.81
C SER A 497 49.17 21.20 -56.14
N CYS A 498 48.68 21.30 -54.91
CA CYS A 498 48.65 22.53 -54.11
C CYS A 498 50.11 22.98 -53.78
N LYS A 499 50.45 24.18 -54.22
CA LYS A 499 51.67 24.89 -53.74
C LYS A 499 51.36 25.39 -52.31
N TRP A 500 51.61 24.59 -51.32
CA TRP A 500 51.34 24.95 -49.90
C TRP A 500 52.23 26.18 -49.53
N LYS A 501 51.62 27.25 -49.02
CA LYS A 501 52.33 28.37 -48.45
C LYS A 501 53.06 27.95 -47.20
N GLY A 502 54.35 27.62 -47.27
CA GLY A 502 55.16 27.31 -46.08
C GLY A 502 56.10 26.14 -46.18
N GLY A 503 56.37 25.56 -47.35
CA GLY A 503 57.49 24.63 -47.53
C GLY A 503 58.77 25.41 -47.43
N VAL A 504 59.42 25.44 -46.27
CA VAL A 504 60.81 25.75 -46.13
C VAL A 504 61.57 24.56 -46.66
N SER A 505 62.32 24.78 -47.74
CA SER A 505 63.32 23.87 -48.34
C SER A 505 64.36 23.41 -47.31
#